data_d1fe37d82a21a200880069214e1b2650
#
_entry.id   d1fe37d82a21a200880069214e1b2650
#
_cell.length_a   1.000
_cell.length_b   1.000
_cell.length_c   1.000
_cell.angle_alpha   90.00
_cell.angle_beta   90.00
_cell.angle_gamma   90.00
#
_symmetry.space_group_name_H-M   'P 1'
#
loop_
_entity.id
_entity.type
_entity.pdbx_description
1 polymer ?
#
loop_
_entity_poly.entity_id
_entity_poly.type
_entity_poly.pdbx_seq_one_letter_code
_entity_poly.pdbx_strand_id
1 'polypeptide(L)'
;EEWRLGRSAEARIQDKQFPVLFKGSKYAERLPIGQKQILESFQPETLARFYSDWYRPELMAIVAVGDFDPKRVQWLIQSHFGKIPKRQNPRPREYFPVPNHRETLFAIVSDPEATGNEIGIYFKSEIEPRKTVSEYRRILLENLFDAMMNQRFSEVTKRPDPPFLYALSGKGRLVRTKGVYYVGAGVKDNEIERGFEALL
;
A
#
# COMPACT_ATOMS: atom_id res chain seq x y z
N GLU A 1 19.54 -5.91 8.88
CA GLU A 1 19.92 -6.15 7.47
C GLU A 1 18.88 -5.57 6.51
N GLU A 2 17.59 -5.85 6.68
CA GLU A 2 16.52 -5.28 5.86
C GLU A 2 16.55 -3.75 5.82
N TRP A 3 16.71 -3.10 6.98
CA TRP A 3 16.85 -1.64 7.07
C TRP A 3 18.06 -1.13 6.28
N ARG A 4 19.19 -1.85 6.33
CA ARG A 4 20.40 -1.49 5.59
C ARG A 4 20.23 -1.62 4.08
N LEU A 5 19.56 -2.67 3.62
CA LEU A 5 19.28 -2.92 2.20
C LEU A 5 18.24 -1.96 1.62
N GLY A 6 17.27 -1.53 2.42
CA GLY A 6 16.21 -0.58 2.03
C GLY A 6 16.65 0.89 1.98
N ARG A 7 17.89 1.19 1.53
CA ARG A 7 18.45 2.56 1.47
C ARG A 7 18.70 3.04 0.05
N SER A 8 17.93 2.54 -0.93
CA SER A 8 18.01 3.01 -2.31
C SER A 8 17.52 4.46 -2.46
N ALA A 9 17.80 5.07 -3.62
CA ALA A 9 17.28 6.40 -3.96
C ALA A 9 15.75 6.46 -3.83
N GLU A 10 15.04 5.45 -4.31
CA GLU A 10 13.59 5.35 -4.24
C GLU A 10 13.09 5.32 -2.78
N ALA A 11 13.77 4.57 -1.90
CA ALA A 11 13.41 4.53 -0.48
C ALA A 11 13.60 5.90 0.19
N ARG A 12 14.69 6.60 -0.11
CA ARG A 12 14.95 7.97 0.41
C ARG A 12 13.94 8.99 -0.13
N ILE A 13 13.51 8.84 -1.38
CA ILE A 13 12.44 9.65 -1.99
C ILE A 13 11.13 9.37 -1.28
N GLN A 14 10.75 8.11 -1.09
CA GLN A 14 9.52 7.73 -0.39
C GLN A 14 9.50 8.23 1.05
N ASP A 15 10.60 8.16 1.78
CA ASP A 15 10.71 8.70 3.15
C ASP A 15 10.33 10.20 3.23
N LYS A 16 10.56 10.96 2.15
CA LYS A 16 10.19 12.39 2.06
C LYS A 16 8.77 12.59 1.52
N GLN A 17 8.27 11.70 0.67
CA GLN A 17 6.93 11.80 0.08
C GLN A 17 5.83 11.31 1.04
N PHE A 18 6.05 10.25 1.80
CA PHE A 18 5.04 9.64 2.67
C PHE A 18 4.49 10.57 3.74
N PRO A 19 5.28 11.46 4.39
CA PRO A 19 4.73 12.46 5.31
C PRO A 19 3.70 13.40 4.66
N VAL A 20 3.86 13.71 3.38
CA VAL A 20 2.91 14.53 2.61
C VAL A 20 1.69 13.69 2.23
N LEU A 21 1.92 12.50 1.68
CA LEU A 21 0.85 11.61 1.24
C LEU A 21 -0.08 11.20 2.39
N PHE A 22 0.49 10.92 3.57
CA PHE A 22 -0.23 10.49 4.78
C PHE A 22 -0.39 11.59 5.83
N LYS A 23 -0.32 12.86 5.43
CA LYS A 23 -0.40 14.02 6.33
C LYS A 23 -1.53 13.88 7.35
N GLY A 24 -1.19 14.06 8.62
CA GLY A 24 -2.13 13.97 9.74
C GLY A 24 -2.51 12.55 10.18
N SER A 25 -1.86 11.52 9.64
CA SER A 25 -2.05 10.12 10.06
C SER A 25 -0.77 9.53 10.67
N LYS A 26 -0.93 8.52 11.53
CA LYS A 26 0.21 7.74 12.02
C LYS A 26 0.98 7.01 10.91
N TYR A 27 0.38 6.79 9.75
CA TYR A 27 1.07 6.24 8.58
C TYR A 27 2.20 7.14 8.07
N ALA A 28 2.15 8.46 8.34
CA ALA A 28 3.22 9.40 7.97
C ALA A 28 4.52 9.19 8.77
N GLU A 29 4.41 8.63 9.98
CA GLU A 29 5.51 8.56 10.95
C GLU A 29 5.95 7.12 11.24
N ARG A 30 5.13 6.13 10.90
CA ARG A 30 5.31 4.74 11.32
C ARG A 30 5.32 3.78 10.14
N LEU A 31 6.40 3.83 9.39
CA LEU A 31 6.64 2.86 8.31
C LEU A 31 7.02 1.49 8.91
N PRO A 32 6.65 0.38 8.25
CA PRO A 32 6.91 -0.98 8.74
C PRO A 32 8.39 -1.26 9.02
N ILE A 33 9.31 -0.63 8.28
CA ILE A 33 10.75 -0.81 8.45
C ILE A 33 11.26 -0.31 9.80
N GLY A 34 10.56 0.62 10.45
CA GLY A 34 10.95 1.20 11.72
C GLY A 34 12.07 2.23 11.62
N GLN A 35 12.50 2.70 12.78
CA GLN A 35 13.57 3.69 12.91
C GLN A 35 14.83 3.01 13.48
N LYS A 36 16.00 3.32 12.92
CA LYS A 36 17.28 2.70 13.32
C LYS A 36 17.52 2.80 14.83
N GLN A 37 17.32 3.98 15.42
CA GLN A 37 17.53 4.19 16.86
C GLN A 37 16.64 3.28 17.71
N ILE A 38 15.37 3.06 17.27
CA ILE A 38 14.44 2.17 17.96
C ILE A 38 14.88 0.72 17.81
N LEU A 39 15.30 0.31 16.59
CA LEU A 39 15.78 -1.04 16.32
C LEU A 39 17.04 -1.41 17.12
N GLU A 40 17.88 -0.42 17.42
CA GLU A 40 19.13 -0.61 18.20
C GLU A 40 18.91 -0.54 19.72
N SER A 41 17.79 0.01 20.18
CA SER A 41 17.58 0.30 21.62
C SER A 41 16.32 -0.30 22.24
N PHE A 42 15.43 -0.95 21.45
CA PHE A 42 14.22 -1.53 22.01
C PHE A 42 14.51 -2.69 22.98
N GLN A 43 13.69 -2.81 24.00
CA GLN A 43 13.82 -3.91 24.97
C GLN A 43 13.09 -5.15 24.44
N PRO A 44 13.62 -6.39 24.64
CA PRO A 44 13.01 -7.64 24.19
C PRO A 44 11.55 -7.81 24.67
N GLU A 45 11.23 -7.30 25.86
CA GLU A 45 9.88 -7.33 26.43
C GLU A 45 8.87 -6.55 25.59
N THR A 46 9.32 -5.50 24.88
CA THR A 46 8.46 -4.73 23.98
C THR A 46 8.01 -5.59 22.79
N LEU A 47 8.93 -6.38 22.23
CA LEU A 47 8.63 -7.33 21.15
C LEU A 47 7.74 -8.48 21.65
N ALA A 48 8.07 -9.06 22.82
CA ALA A 48 7.27 -10.11 23.44
C ALA A 48 5.84 -9.65 23.70
N ARG A 49 5.67 -8.42 24.23
CA ARG A 49 4.37 -7.81 24.46
C ARG A 49 3.62 -7.60 23.13
N PHE A 50 4.28 -7.08 22.10
CA PHE A 50 3.68 -6.89 20.77
C PHE A 50 3.17 -8.22 20.21
N TYR A 51 4.02 -9.25 20.24
CA TYR A 51 3.63 -10.60 19.81
C TYR A 51 2.41 -11.10 20.57
N SER A 52 2.44 -11.03 21.91
CA SER A 52 1.34 -11.43 22.78
C SER A 52 0.05 -10.63 22.53
N ASP A 53 0.13 -9.33 22.22
CA ASP A 53 -1.05 -8.49 21.95
C ASP A 53 -1.72 -8.80 20.64
N TRP A 54 -0.96 -9.16 19.60
CA TRP A 54 -1.48 -9.21 18.23
C TRP A 54 -1.54 -10.60 17.62
N TYR A 55 -0.69 -11.54 18.02
CA TYR A 55 -0.69 -12.93 17.57
C TYR A 55 -1.57 -13.78 18.50
N ARG A 56 -2.88 -13.65 18.35
CA ARG A 56 -3.88 -14.29 19.19
C ARG A 56 -5.04 -14.87 18.36
N PRO A 57 -5.68 -15.97 18.80
CA PRO A 57 -6.68 -16.70 18.01
C PRO A 57 -7.80 -15.83 17.46
N GLU A 58 -8.26 -14.82 18.23
CA GLU A 58 -9.35 -13.93 17.82
C GLU A 58 -9.03 -13.05 16.62
N LEU A 59 -7.75 -12.93 16.25
CA LEU A 59 -7.27 -12.19 15.10
C LEU A 59 -6.72 -13.09 13.98
N MET A 60 -6.81 -14.43 14.13
CA MET A 60 -6.26 -15.41 13.21
C MET A 60 -7.37 -16.14 12.46
N ALA A 61 -7.04 -16.58 11.26
CA ALA A 61 -7.80 -17.54 10.47
C ALA A 61 -6.84 -18.55 9.87
N ILE A 62 -7.23 -19.82 9.85
CA ILE A 62 -6.48 -20.89 9.18
C ILE A 62 -7.23 -21.22 7.91
N VAL A 63 -6.54 -21.13 6.78
CA VAL A 63 -7.08 -21.47 5.47
C VAL A 63 -6.21 -22.57 4.88
N ALA A 64 -6.84 -23.70 4.55
CA ALA A 64 -6.19 -24.81 3.87
C ALA A 64 -6.83 -25.00 2.48
N VAL A 65 -6.00 -25.04 1.43
CA VAL A 65 -6.44 -25.23 0.05
C VAL A 65 -5.53 -26.27 -0.59
N GLY A 66 -6.12 -27.27 -1.23
CA GLY A 66 -5.36 -28.34 -1.89
C GLY A 66 -6.19 -29.61 -2.09
N ASP A 67 -5.56 -30.65 -2.62
CA ASP A 67 -6.14 -31.96 -2.76
C ASP A 67 -5.91 -32.79 -1.47
N PHE A 68 -6.88 -32.79 -0.58
CA PHE A 68 -6.83 -33.49 0.70
C PHE A 68 -8.23 -33.83 1.22
N ASP A 69 -8.31 -34.76 2.18
CA ASP A 69 -9.56 -35.01 2.92
C ASP A 69 -9.90 -33.84 3.86
N PRO A 70 -10.99 -33.08 3.60
CA PRO A 70 -11.37 -31.94 4.42
C PRO A 70 -11.61 -32.29 5.88
N LYS A 71 -12.18 -33.47 6.17
CA LYS A 71 -12.47 -33.89 7.56
C LYS A 71 -11.19 -34.13 8.34
N ARG A 72 -10.21 -34.76 7.72
CA ARG A 72 -8.89 -34.97 8.33
C ARG A 72 -8.19 -33.66 8.62
N VAL A 73 -8.17 -32.71 7.66
CA VAL A 73 -7.53 -31.40 7.85
C VAL A 73 -8.27 -30.58 8.89
N GLN A 74 -9.61 -30.59 8.91
CA GLN A 74 -10.39 -29.94 9.94
C GLN A 74 -10.05 -30.48 11.33
N TRP A 75 -9.96 -31.79 11.47
CA TRP A 75 -9.55 -32.44 12.72
C TRP A 75 -8.15 -32.01 13.15
N LEU A 76 -7.18 -31.98 12.23
CA LEU A 76 -5.82 -31.50 12.51
C LEU A 76 -5.83 -30.05 12.99
N ILE A 77 -6.55 -29.17 12.30
CA ILE A 77 -6.69 -27.76 12.70
C ILE A 77 -7.26 -27.67 14.13
N GLN A 78 -8.33 -28.37 14.40
CA GLN A 78 -8.95 -28.37 15.73
C GLN A 78 -8.03 -28.93 16.82
N SER A 79 -7.32 -30.04 16.52
CA SER A 79 -6.42 -30.68 17.50
C SER A 79 -5.21 -29.84 17.85
N HIS A 80 -4.64 -29.10 16.88
CA HIS A 80 -3.46 -28.27 17.07
C HIS A 80 -3.78 -26.86 17.57
N PHE A 81 -4.82 -26.23 17.05
CA PHE A 81 -5.14 -24.81 17.30
C PHE A 81 -6.33 -24.59 18.23
N GLY A 82 -7.23 -25.58 18.37
CA GLY A 82 -8.44 -25.45 19.17
C GLY A 82 -8.19 -25.29 20.67
N LYS A 83 -6.99 -25.65 21.15
CA LYS A 83 -6.58 -25.55 22.56
C LYS A 83 -5.91 -24.21 22.91
N ILE A 84 -5.62 -23.37 21.92
CA ILE A 84 -5.00 -22.07 22.17
C ILE A 84 -6.00 -21.18 22.91
N PRO A 85 -5.70 -20.72 24.13
CA PRO A 85 -6.64 -19.95 24.93
C PRO A 85 -6.87 -18.57 24.34
N LYS A 86 -8.12 -18.09 24.42
CA LYS A 86 -8.42 -16.69 24.11
C LYS A 86 -7.77 -15.79 25.16
N ARG A 87 -7.30 -14.63 24.72
CA ARG A 87 -6.71 -13.65 25.64
C ARG A 87 -7.79 -12.99 26.49
N GLN A 88 -7.58 -12.92 27.79
CA GLN A 88 -8.40 -12.10 28.68
C GLN A 88 -8.05 -10.61 28.47
N ASN A 89 -9.08 -9.75 28.38
CA ASN A 89 -8.94 -8.31 28.16
C ASN A 89 -8.01 -7.95 26.96
N PRO A 90 -8.34 -8.42 25.74
CA PRO A 90 -7.48 -8.21 24.59
C PRO A 90 -7.40 -6.73 24.22
N ARG A 91 -6.20 -6.27 23.88
CA ARG A 91 -6.02 -4.91 23.38
C ARG A 91 -6.88 -4.69 22.14
N PRO A 92 -7.68 -3.61 22.07
CA PRO A 92 -8.51 -3.30 20.91
C PRO A 92 -7.63 -2.97 19.69
N ARG A 93 -8.11 -3.34 18.51
CA ARG A 93 -7.44 -2.99 17.25
C ARG A 93 -7.84 -1.58 16.85
N GLU A 94 -6.91 -0.67 17.00
CA GLU A 94 -7.10 0.72 16.57
C GLU A 94 -6.96 0.85 15.04
N TYR A 95 -7.71 1.79 14.48
CA TYR A 95 -7.63 2.19 13.09
C TYR A 95 -7.15 3.64 13.02
N PHE A 96 -6.19 3.90 12.17
CA PHE A 96 -5.62 5.24 11.98
C PHE A 96 -6.09 5.77 10.64
N PRO A 97 -7.05 6.71 10.60
CA PRO A 97 -7.50 7.30 9.35
C PRO A 97 -6.41 8.18 8.73
N VAL A 98 -6.43 8.28 7.41
CA VAL A 98 -5.75 9.34 6.68
C VAL A 98 -6.78 10.44 6.45
N PRO A 99 -6.62 11.64 7.03
CA PRO A 99 -7.59 12.73 6.89
C PRO A 99 -7.81 13.13 5.44
N ASN A 100 -9.04 13.58 5.15
CA ASN A 100 -9.32 14.26 3.88
C ASN A 100 -8.74 15.67 3.94
N HIS A 101 -8.43 16.23 2.78
CA HIS A 101 -7.97 17.60 2.62
C HIS A 101 -8.60 18.22 1.37
N ARG A 102 -8.76 19.54 1.37
CA ARG A 102 -9.32 20.30 0.23
C ARG A 102 -8.24 20.83 -0.69
N GLU A 103 -7.11 21.22 -0.10
CA GLU A 103 -5.94 21.70 -0.83
C GLU A 103 -5.20 20.58 -1.55
N THR A 104 -4.65 20.88 -2.73
CA THR A 104 -3.70 19.97 -3.39
C THR A 104 -2.39 19.97 -2.61
N LEU A 105 -1.90 18.79 -2.27
CA LEU A 105 -0.62 18.61 -1.61
C LEU A 105 0.44 18.26 -2.64
N PHE A 106 1.63 18.84 -2.50
CA PHE A 106 2.75 18.62 -3.40
C PHE A 106 3.92 17.98 -2.65
N ALA A 107 4.55 16.99 -3.27
CA ALA A 107 5.79 16.40 -2.80
C ALA A 107 6.78 16.37 -3.98
N ILE A 108 7.69 17.34 -4.02
CA ILE A 108 8.75 17.41 -5.02
C ILE A 108 10.03 17.00 -4.32
N VAL A 109 10.62 15.90 -4.77
CA VAL A 109 11.80 15.30 -4.15
C VAL A 109 12.80 14.92 -5.21
N SER A 110 14.07 15.25 -4.97
CA SER A 110 15.19 14.78 -5.79
C SER A 110 16.17 13.99 -4.96
N ASP A 111 16.86 13.07 -5.61
CA ASP A 111 17.95 12.29 -5.04
C ASP A 111 19.04 12.13 -6.10
N PRO A 112 20.34 12.34 -5.76
CA PRO A 112 21.44 12.32 -6.73
C PRO A 112 21.68 10.94 -7.36
N GLU A 113 21.20 9.87 -6.74
CA GLU A 113 21.28 8.50 -7.27
C GLU A 113 20.01 8.05 -8.02
N ALA A 114 19.00 8.92 -8.13
CA ALA A 114 17.82 8.61 -8.92
C ALA A 114 18.17 8.52 -10.41
N THR A 115 17.76 7.43 -11.05
CA THR A 115 18.08 7.13 -12.44
C THR A 115 17.03 7.59 -13.44
N GLY A 116 15.95 8.23 -12.97
CA GLY A 116 14.86 8.73 -13.82
C GLY A 116 13.95 9.67 -13.06
N ASN A 117 13.04 10.29 -13.79
CA ASN A 117 12.03 11.18 -13.23
C ASN A 117 10.66 10.50 -13.29
N GLU A 118 9.93 10.59 -12.18
CA GLU A 118 8.58 10.06 -12.06
C GLU A 118 7.62 11.15 -11.59
N ILE A 119 6.43 11.13 -12.13
CA ILE A 119 5.31 11.96 -11.71
C ILE A 119 4.15 11.07 -11.30
N GLY A 120 3.41 11.49 -10.27
CA GLY A 120 2.27 10.71 -9.79
C GLY A 120 1.20 11.58 -9.16
N ILE A 121 -0.05 11.28 -9.48
CA ILE A 121 -1.23 11.95 -8.96
C ILE A 121 -2.01 10.92 -8.14
N TYR A 122 -2.32 11.27 -6.88
CA TYR A 122 -3.01 10.40 -5.93
C TYR A 122 -4.36 11.01 -5.57
N PHE A 123 -5.44 10.46 -6.09
CA PHE A 123 -6.81 10.82 -5.72
C PHE A 123 -7.25 9.93 -4.57
N LYS A 124 -7.12 10.43 -3.34
CA LYS A 124 -7.51 9.69 -2.14
C LYS A 124 -9.03 9.59 -2.01
N SER A 125 -9.53 8.41 -1.65
CA SER A 125 -10.95 8.13 -1.48
C SER A 125 -11.21 7.31 -0.22
N GLU A 126 -12.47 7.24 0.21
CA GLU A 126 -12.86 6.30 1.25
C GLU A 126 -12.77 4.85 0.74
N ILE A 127 -12.60 3.91 1.69
CA ILE A 127 -12.61 2.48 1.37
C ILE A 127 -14.02 2.08 0.99
N GLU A 128 -14.16 1.52 -0.20
CA GLU A 128 -15.41 1.00 -0.69
C GLU A 128 -15.63 -0.46 -0.24
N PRO A 129 -16.82 -0.82 0.20
CA PRO A 129 -17.12 -2.19 0.60
C PRO A 129 -17.07 -3.15 -0.60
N ARG A 130 -16.78 -4.44 -0.31
CA ARG A 130 -16.65 -5.51 -1.31
C ARG A 130 -17.39 -6.77 -0.83
N LYS A 131 -18.69 -6.63 -0.50
CA LYS A 131 -19.47 -7.68 0.16
C LYS A 131 -20.68 -8.17 -0.65
N THR A 132 -21.09 -7.42 -1.66
CA THR A 132 -22.28 -7.72 -2.46
C THR A 132 -21.94 -7.94 -3.93
N VAL A 133 -22.83 -8.59 -4.66
CA VAL A 133 -22.71 -8.78 -6.13
C VAL A 133 -22.64 -7.44 -6.86
N SER A 134 -23.40 -6.45 -6.42
CA SER A 134 -23.40 -5.10 -7.01
C SER A 134 -22.03 -4.42 -6.84
N GLU A 135 -21.43 -4.53 -5.65
CA GLU A 135 -20.10 -4.00 -5.37
C GLU A 135 -19.02 -4.73 -6.18
N TYR A 136 -19.13 -6.06 -6.32
CA TYR A 136 -18.23 -6.83 -7.17
C TYR A 136 -18.35 -6.43 -8.65
N ARG A 137 -19.59 -6.24 -9.15
CA ARG A 137 -19.82 -5.73 -10.51
C ARG A 137 -19.15 -4.37 -10.74
N ARG A 138 -19.22 -3.47 -9.77
CA ARG A 138 -18.52 -2.17 -9.83
C ARG A 138 -17.02 -2.36 -9.95
N ILE A 139 -16.41 -3.26 -9.15
CA ILE A 139 -14.98 -3.56 -9.26
C ILE A 139 -14.60 -4.05 -10.65
N LEU A 140 -15.42 -4.89 -11.27
CA LEU A 140 -15.17 -5.35 -12.65
C LEU A 140 -15.20 -4.20 -13.64
N LEU A 141 -16.16 -3.25 -13.51
CA LEU A 141 -16.22 -2.06 -14.35
C LEU A 141 -15.00 -1.14 -14.14
N GLU A 142 -14.56 -0.97 -12.90
CA GLU A 142 -13.37 -0.19 -12.57
C GLU A 142 -12.11 -0.84 -13.17
N ASN A 143 -11.96 -2.16 -13.07
CA ASN A 143 -10.84 -2.88 -13.69
C ASN A 143 -10.85 -2.78 -15.24
N LEU A 144 -12.02 -2.80 -15.86
CA LEU A 144 -12.14 -2.58 -17.30
C LEU A 144 -11.75 -1.15 -17.69
N PHE A 145 -12.20 -0.17 -16.92
CA PHE A 145 -11.79 1.23 -17.10
C PHE A 145 -10.28 1.39 -16.99
N ASP A 146 -9.67 0.84 -15.92
CA ASP A 146 -8.22 0.88 -15.73
C ASP A 146 -7.47 0.20 -16.90
N ALA A 147 -7.97 -0.93 -17.39
CA ALA A 147 -7.39 -1.61 -18.54
C ALA A 147 -7.46 -0.76 -19.81
N MET A 148 -8.59 -0.10 -20.08
CA MET A 148 -8.76 0.81 -21.20
C MET A 148 -7.83 2.04 -21.11
N MET A 149 -7.72 2.64 -19.92
CA MET A 149 -6.81 3.77 -19.68
C MET A 149 -5.36 3.36 -19.90
N ASN A 150 -4.95 2.23 -19.36
CA ASN A 150 -3.58 1.73 -19.51
C ASN A 150 -3.27 1.36 -20.97
N GLN A 151 -4.25 0.86 -21.73
CA GLN A 151 -4.13 0.67 -23.17
C GLN A 151 -3.90 2.00 -23.90
N ARG A 152 -4.65 3.05 -23.54
CA ARG A 152 -4.46 4.39 -24.10
C ARG A 152 -3.07 4.96 -23.80
N PHE A 153 -2.60 4.82 -22.56
CA PHE A 153 -1.24 5.21 -22.23
C PHE A 153 -0.20 4.45 -23.04
N SER A 154 -0.37 3.15 -23.22
CA SER A 154 0.49 2.33 -24.08
C SER A 154 0.48 2.78 -25.56
N GLU A 155 -0.65 3.26 -26.09
CA GLU A 155 -0.74 3.82 -27.44
C GLU A 155 0.02 5.15 -27.55
N VAL A 156 -0.06 5.99 -26.51
CA VAL A 156 0.67 7.26 -26.46
C VAL A 156 2.19 7.04 -26.45
N THR A 157 2.67 6.04 -25.74
CA THR A 157 4.13 5.73 -25.69
C THR A 157 4.70 5.27 -27.04
N LYS A 158 3.87 4.84 -28.00
CA LYS A 158 4.27 4.41 -29.34
C LYS A 158 4.36 5.54 -30.35
N ARG A 159 4.04 6.77 -29.98
CA ARG A 159 4.16 7.94 -30.87
C ARG A 159 5.64 8.27 -31.10
N PRO A 160 5.98 8.95 -32.21
CA PRO A 160 7.37 9.31 -32.50
C PRO A 160 8.05 10.14 -31.41
N ASP A 161 7.29 10.99 -30.71
CA ASP A 161 7.79 11.82 -29.62
C ASP A 161 6.79 11.75 -28.44
N PRO A 162 6.86 10.67 -27.64
CA PRO A 162 5.93 10.48 -26.55
C PRO A 162 6.24 11.40 -25.36
N PRO A 163 5.22 11.94 -24.65
CA PRO A 163 5.40 12.82 -23.50
C PRO A 163 5.90 12.09 -22.25
N PHE A 164 5.86 10.77 -22.25
CA PHE A 164 6.33 9.92 -21.15
C PHE A 164 6.88 8.59 -21.70
N LEU A 165 7.78 7.98 -20.96
CA LEU A 165 8.38 6.68 -21.28
C LEU A 165 7.41 5.54 -21.03
N TYR A 166 6.65 5.64 -19.96
CA TYR A 166 5.53 4.80 -19.61
C TYR A 166 4.53 5.61 -18.78
N ALA A 167 3.29 5.19 -18.77
CA ALA A 167 2.29 5.71 -17.84
C ALA A 167 1.35 4.59 -17.42
N LEU A 168 0.79 4.72 -16.23
CA LEU A 168 -0.15 3.76 -15.68
C LEU A 168 -1.20 4.46 -14.81
N SER A 169 -2.37 3.85 -14.72
CA SER A 169 -3.41 4.22 -13.77
C SER A 169 -3.98 2.98 -13.10
N GLY A 170 -4.55 3.17 -11.92
CA GLY A 170 -5.23 2.09 -11.23
C GLY A 170 -5.92 2.53 -9.95
N LYS A 171 -7.00 1.85 -9.63
CA LYS A 171 -7.73 2.01 -8.38
C LYS A 171 -7.33 0.92 -7.39
N GLY A 172 -7.03 1.33 -6.15
CA GLY A 172 -6.59 0.39 -5.14
C GLY A 172 -6.76 0.89 -3.71
N ARG A 173 -6.13 0.18 -2.82
CA ARG A 173 -6.05 0.55 -1.41
C ARG A 173 -4.69 1.18 -1.13
N LEU A 174 -4.69 2.43 -0.72
CA LEU A 174 -3.47 3.15 -0.32
C LEU A 174 -2.95 2.61 1.02
N VAL A 175 -3.83 2.61 2.03
CA VAL A 175 -3.61 1.99 3.34
C VAL A 175 -4.92 1.37 3.82
N ARG A 176 -4.91 0.73 4.98
CA ARG A 176 -6.08 0.02 5.52
C ARG A 176 -7.36 0.86 5.58
N THR A 177 -7.24 2.15 5.80
CA THR A 177 -8.35 3.10 6.01
C THR A 177 -8.58 4.05 4.85
N LYS A 178 -7.79 3.94 3.75
CA LYS A 178 -7.88 4.87 2.62
C LYS A 178 -7.70 4.18 1.28
N GLY A 179 -8.61 4.43 0.37
CA GLY A 179 -8.50 4.08 -1.04
C GLY A 179 -7.72 5.12 -1.83
N VAL A 180 -7.36 4.78 -3.04
CA VAL A 180 -6.69 5.67 -3.99
C VAL A 180 -7.04 5.29 -5.42
N TYR A 181 -7.21 6.30 -6.26
CA TYR A 181 -6.98 6.18 -7.69
C TYR A 181 -5.65 6.87 -7.97
N TYR A 182 -4.74 6.15 -8.61
CA TYR A 182 -3.41 6.63 -8.94
C TYR A 182 -3.26 6.76 -10.45
N VAL A 183 -2.62 7.84 -10.89
CA VAL A 183 -2.15 8.02 -12.26
C VAL A 183 -0.72 8.47 -12.19
N GLY A 184 0.18 7.84 -12.94
CA GLY A 184 1.59 8.20 -12.92
C GLY A 184 2.33 7.83 -14.19
N ALA A 185 3.47 8.47 -14.39
CA ALA A 185 4.33 8.25 -15.53
C ALA A 185 5.81 8.41 -15.20
N GLY A 186 6.64 7.66 -15.91
CA GLY A 186 8.06 7.93 -16.02
C GLY A 186 8.33 8.87 -17.21
N VAL A 187 9.09 9.94 -16.97
CA VAL A 187 9.35 10.98 -17.96
C VAL A 187 10.85 11.16 -18.20
N LYS A 188 11.20 11.71 -19.38
CA LYS A 188 12.58 12.08 -19.69
C LYS A 188 13.02 13.30 -18.88
N ASP A 189 14.32 13.56 -18.87
CA ASP A 189 14.86 14.78 -18.28
C ASP A 189 14.26 16.01 -18.98
N ASN A 190 13.91 17.01 -18.20
CA ASN A 190 13.27 18.28 -18.62
C ASN A 190 11.86 18.14 -19.26
N GLU A 191 11.22 16.97 -19.16
CA GLU A 191 9.88 16.69 -19.72
C GLU A 191 8.79 16.54 -18.63
N ILE A 192 9.05 16.96 -17.40
CA ILE A 192 8.13 16.77 -16.25
C ILE A 192 6.79 17.48 -16.51
N GLU A 193 6.81 18.74 -16.95
CA GLU A 193 5.59 19.52 -17.21
C GLU A 193 4.77 18.90 -18.35
N ARG A 194 5.43 18.59 -19.46
CA ARG A 194 4.80 17.95 -20.61
C ARG A 194 4.19 16.58 -20.27
N GLY A 195 4.93 15.78 -19.50
CA GLY A 195 4.43 14.49 -19.03
C GLY A 195 3.23 14.65 -18.10
N PHE A 196 3.25 15.65 -17.21
CA PHE A 196 2.16 15.94 -16.30
C PHE A 196 0.90 16.40 -17.03
N GLU A 197 1.03 17.32 -18.00
CA GLU A 197 -0.08 17.78 -18.84
C GLU A 197 -0.71 16.63 -19.65
N ALA A 198 0.12 15.70 -20.12
CA ALA A 198 -0.37 14.55 -20.90
C ALA A 198 -1.06 13.46 -20.05
N LEU A 199 -0.91 13.50 -18.72
CA LEU A 199 -1.64 12.61 -17.79
C LEU A 199 -3.02 13.16 -17.39
N LEU A 200 -3.24 14.47 -17.52
CA LEU A 200 -4.51 15.15 -17.18
C LEU A 200 -5.47 15.18 -18.36
#